data_b97362f76b98f89b51a481443b0299d2
#
_entry.id   b97362f76b98f89b51a481443b0299d2
#
_cell.length_a   1.000
_cell.length_b   1.000
_cell.length_c   1.000
_cell.angle_alpha   90.00
_cell.angle_beta   90.00
_cell.angle_gamma   90.00
#
_symmetry.space_group_name_H-M   'P 1'
#
loop_
_entity.id
_entity.type
_entity.pdbx_description
1 polymer ?
#
loop_
_entity_poly.entity_id
_entity_poly.type
_entity_poly.pdbx_seq_one_letter_code
_entity_poly.pdbx_strand_id
1 'polypeptide(L)'
;MLFGKIITVAAVISSAVAFTTPSSSASSNHRSFVLQSSTIANEAKTTSTNNSVNGGGDRDILIRSARGEVTERTPVWLMRQAGRYMSAFRQYSDKYPFRERSETPSMAIELSTQCHRAYGMDGIIMFSDILTPLPTLGIDFDVVKGVGPVISTEIASEDDVNKLNDVESINFDETLPFIREILGTLSKEAEEANTSLIGFVGAPFTLASYTIEGKSSKHCLDTKKLMMADDDGSSKAMSMFLDKIAVMIGNYACHQIECGAQMIQVFESWAHQLSPKQFEQFAKPAAQKAIAIIKEKHPTVPVIYFANGGSAYLELQRDVGADMIAVDWSIDMAQARKILGPDIPISGNIDPTILFGTKEQIEQAVRDCIDKAGGPGNKHLLNLGHGVMQGTPEEAVGWLVDECKRYKGKDA
;
A
#
# COMPACT_ATOMS: atom_id res chain seq x y z
N MET A 1 -27.85 6.98 56.11
CA MET A 1 -27.97 8.17 55.25
C MET A 1 -27.12 7.89 54.03
N LEU A 2 -27.74 7.35 52.98
CA LEU A 2 -28.26 8.03 51.78
C LEU A 2 -27.18 8.94 51.13
N PHE A 3 -26.64 8.63 49.95
CA PHE A 3 -27.26 8.74 48.62
C PHE A 3 -26.47 7.93 47.56
N GLY A 4 -27.16 7.05 46.85
CA GLY A 4 -26.67 6.47 45.60
C GLY A 4 -26.88 7.45 44.44
N LYS A 5 -26.00 7.35 43.43
CA LYS A 5 -26.25 7.89 42.10
C LYS A 5 -26.08 6.80 41.08
N ILE A 6 -27.20 6.42 40.49
CA ILE A 6 -27.33 5.57 39.30
C ILE A 6 -26.93 6.45 38.09
N ILE A 7 -25.99 5.99 37.28
CA ILE A 7 -25.72 6.56 35.94
C ILE A 7 -26.30 5.57 34.91
N THR A 8 -27.36 6.06 34.27
CA THR A 8 -28.04 5.39 33.16
C THR A 8 -27.20 5.46 31.90
N VAL A 9 -26.88 4.30 31.32
CA VAL A 9 -26.26 4.23 29.99
C VAL A 9 -27.37 4.29 28.95
N ALA A 10 -27.39 5.32 28.12
CA ALA A 10 -28.28 5.45 27.00
C ALA A 10 -27.75 4.64 25.80
N ALA A 11 -28.49 3.62 25.38
CA ALA A 11 -28.25 2.92 24.13
C ALA A 11 -28.77 3.76 22.95
N VAL A 12 -27.88 4.08 22.00
CA VAL A 12 -28.28 4.70 20.74
C VAL A 12 -28.61 3.57 19.75
N ILE A 13 -29.89 3.45 19.44
CA ILE A 13 -30.41 2.56 18.40
C ILE A 13 -30.30 3.32 17.07
N SER A 14 -29.53 2.78 16.12
CA SER A 14 -29.47 3.26 14.75
C SER A 14 -30.60 2.70 13.92
N SER A 15 -31.56 3.54 13.52
CA SER A 15 -32.69 3.18 12.65
C SER A 15 -32.22 3.19 11.19
N ALA A 16 -32.35 2.04 10.52
CA ALA A 16 -32.22 1.91 9.08
C ALA A 16 -33.50 2.42 8.41
N VAL A 17 -33.39 3.42 7.56
CA VAL A 17 -34.46 3.87 6.66
C VAL A 17 -34.26 3.21 5.30
N ALA A 18 -35.22 2.37 4.92
CA ALA A 18 -35.29 1.79 3.59
C ALA A 18 -35.97 2.77 2.63
N PHE A 19 -35.29 3.15 1.55
CA PHE A 19 -35.93 3.84 0.42
C PHE A 19 -36.23 2.85 -0.69
N THR A 20 -37.51 2.79 -1.03
CA THR A 20 -38.07 2.05 -2.17
C THR A 20 -37.88 2.84 -3.47
N THR A 21 -37.41 2.18 -4.50
CA THR A 21 -37.28 2.71 -5.87
C THR A 21 -38.57 2.51 -6.67
N PRO A 22 -38.94 3.44 -7.58
CA PRO A 22 -39.88 3.13 -8.65
C PRO A 22 -39.15 2.67 -9.92
N SER A 23 -39.65 1.61 -10.50
CA SER A 23 -39.27 1.07 -11.80
C SER A 23 -39.73 1.96 -12.95
N SER A 24 -38.86 2.23 -13.92
CA SER A 24 -39.28 2.63 -15.26
C SER A 24 -38.47 1.88 -16.31
N SER A 25 -39.23 1.17 -17.15
CA SER A 25 -38.81 0.44 -18.33
C SER A 25 -38.45 1.40 -19.48
N ALA A 26 -37.32 1.19 -20.13
CA ALA A 26 -37.11 1.68 -21.49
C ALA A 26 -36.15 0.80 -22.27
N SER A 27 -36.51 0.54 -23.48
CA SER A 27 -36.13 -0.42 -24.50
C SER A 27 -34.68 -0.34 -25.02
N SER A 28 -34.27 -1.54 -25.43
CA SER A 28 -33.07 -1.91 -26.18
C SER A 28 -32.84 -1.12 -27.49
N ASN A 29 -31.60 -0.74 -27.78
CA ASN A 29 -31.09 -0.65 -29.13
C ASN A 29 -29.64 -1.12 -29.17
N HIS A 30 -29.44 -2.30 -29.76
CA HIS A 30 -28.16 -2.84 -30.17
C HIS A 30 -27.56 -2.05 -31.32
N ARG A 31 -26.34 -1.57 -31.19
CA ARG A 31 -25.46 -1.28 -32.33
C ARG A 31 -24.13 -1.98 -32.11
N SER A 32 -23.93 -3.01 -32.91
CA SER A 32 -22.66 -3.71 -33.08
C SER A 32 -21.63 -2.80 -33.74
N PHE A 33 -20.45 -2.65 -33.10
CA PHE A 33 -19.28 -2.07 -33.75
C PHE A 33 -18.30 -3.20 -34.08
N VAL A 34 -18.04 -3.38 -35.36
CA VAL A 34 -17.07 -4.29 -35.93
C VAL A 34 -15.70 -3.64 -35.86
N LEU A 35 -14.76 -4.27 -35.20
CA LEU A 35 -13.33 -3.90 -35.21
C LEU A 35 -12.68 -4.50 -36.46
N GLN A 36 -12.20 -3.64 -37.36
CA GLN A 36 -11.30 -4.02 -38.44
C GLN A 36 -9.86 -4.06 -37.89
N SER A 37 -9.26 -5.25 -38.00
CA SER A 37 -7.83 -5.48 -37.80
C SER A 37 -7.08 -5.05 -39.07
N SER A 38 -6.10 -4.15 -38.93
CA SER A 38 -5.10 -3.90 -39.99
C SER A 38 -3.74 -4.43 -39.51
N THR A 39 -3.31 -5.51 -40.13
CA THR A 39 -1.97 -6.10 -40.08
C THR A 39 -0.99 -5.21 -40.84
N ILE A 40 0.08 -4.78 -40.21
CA ILE A 40 1.29 -4.32 -40.90
C ILE A 40 2.49 -5.03 -40.25
N ALA A 41 3.11 -5.93 -41.02
CA ALA A 41 4.43 -6.44 -40.76
C ALA A 41 5.46 -5.44 -41.29
N ASN A 42 6.54 -5.16 -40.55
CA ASN A 42 7.88 -5.19 -41.16
C ASN A 42 9.04 -4.97 -40.18
N GLU A 43 9.96 -5.88 -40.29
CA GLU A 43 11.43 -5.80 -40.37
C GLU A 43 12.23 -5.37 -39.16
N ALA A 44 12.94 -6.37 -38.65
CA ALA A 44 14.08 -6.28 -37.77
C ALA A 44 15.24 -5.47 -38.40
N LYS A 45 15.75 -4.50 -37.64
CA LYS A 45 17.15 -4.05 -37.79
C LYS A 45 17.79 -3.96 -36.40
N THR A 46 18.64 -4.94 -36.14
CA THR A 46 19.66 -4.92 -35.10
C THR A 46 20.65 -3.79 -35.38
N THR A 47 20.75 -2.84 -34.47
CA THR A 47 21.98 -2.05 -34.28
C THR A 47 22.13 -1.77 -32.78
N SER A 48 23.11 -2.43 -32.17
CA SER A 48 23.64 -2.10 -30.87
C SER A 48 24.34 -0.74 -30.96
N THR A 49 23.85 0.24 -30.25
CA THR A 49 24.64 1.41 -29.88
C THR A 49 24.42 1.70 -28.39
N ASN A 50 25.47 1.42 -27.61
CA ASN A 50 25.66 2.00 -26.30
C ASN A 50 25.63 3.53 -26.43
N ASN A 51 24.55 4.14 -25.98
CA ASN A 51 24.54 5.56 -25.64
C ASN A 51 23.95 5.72 -24.25
N SER A 52 24.83 5.97 -23.29
CA SER A 52 24.49 6.57 -22.02
C SER A 52 23.92 7.96 -22.28
N VAL A 53 22.59 8.07 -22.34
CA VAL A 53 21.89 9.34 -22.36
C VAL A 53 21.38 9.56 -20.94
N ASN A 54 22.04 10.50 -20.22
CA ASN A 54 21.49 11.19 -19.07
C ASN A 54 20.26 11.99 -19.53
N GLY A 55 19.11 11.35 -19.43
CA GLY A 55 17.79 11.93 -19.71
C GLY A 55 16.79 11.24 -18.81
N GLY A 56 16.84 11.51 -17.49
CA GLY A 56 15.79 11.13 -16.57
C GLY A 56 14.51 11.85 -16.97
N GLY A 57 13.63 11.17 -17.71
CA GLY A 57 12.29 11.65 -18.01
C GLY A 57 11.33 11.40 -16.84
N ASP A 58 10.09 11.80 -16.98
CA ASP A 58 9.00 11.58 -15.97
C ASP A 58 8.86 10.12 -15.51
N ARG A 59 9.30 9.16 -16.32
CA ARG A 59 9.18 7.72 -16.07
C ARG A 59 9.77 7.26 -14.74
N ASP A 60 10.90 7.81 -14.33
CA ASP A 60 11.63 7.37 -13.14
C ASP A 60 11.60 8.37 -11.97
N ILE A 61 10.85 9.47 -12.11
CA ILE A 61 10.79 10.54 -11.10
C ILE A 61 10.46 10.00 -9.71
N LEU A 62 9.56 9.00 -9.63
CA LEU A 62 9.14 8.39 -8.39
C LEU A 62 10.27 7.56 -7.78
N ILE A 63 11.00 6.81 -8.61
CA ILE A 63 12.14 5.98 -8.21
C ILE A 63 13.30 6.86 -7.75
N ARG A 64 13.61 7.92 -8.50
CA ARG A 64 14.68 8.89 -8.12
C ARG A 64 14.37 9.57 -6.80
N SER A 65 13.13 10.04 -6.61
CA SER A 65 12.70 10.62 -5.33
C SER A 65 12.83 9.63 -4.18
N ALA A 66 12.44 8.36 -4.37
CA ALA A 66 12.57 7.32 -3.35
C ALA A 66 14.03 6.99 -3.01
N ARG A 67 14.96 7.17 -3.93
CA ARG A 67 16.41 7.07 -3.70
C ARG A 67 17.03 8.31 -3.04
N GLY A 68 16.25 9.35 -2.78
CA GLY A 68 16.71 10.59 -2.17
C GLY A 68 17.35 11.57 -3.15
N GLU A 69 17.13 11.42 -4.44
CA GLU A 69 17.54 12.39 -5.44
C GLU A 69 16.61 13.60 -5.43
N VAL A 70 17.14 14.77 -5.76
CA VAL A 70 16.34 15.96 -6.04
C VAL A 70 15.73 15.79 -7.43
N THR A 71 14.44 16.01 -7.55
CA THR A 71 13.68 15.85 -8.79
C THR A 71 13.12 17.19 -9.28
N GLU A 72 12.78 17.27 -10.55
CA GLU A 72 12.27 18.48 -11.21
C GLU A 72 10.92 18.99 -10.66
N ARG A 73 10.19 18.13 -9.98
CA ARG A 73 8.95 18.39 -9.23
C ARG A 73 8.73 17.31 -8.18
N THR A 74 7.81 17.52 -7.28
CA THR A 74 7.38 16.46 -6.36
C THR A 74 6.57 15.40 -7.13
N PRO A 75 6.97 14.11 -7.11
CA PRO A 75 6.15 13.03 -7.66
C PRO A 75 4.95 12.70 -6.77
N VAL A 76 3.92 12.07 -7.35
CA VAL A 76 2.68 11.72 -6.65
C VAL A 76 2.13 10.36 -7.06
N TRP A 77 1.79 9.55 -6.08
CA TRP A 77 0.88 8.41 -6.16
C TRP A 77 0.08 8.35 -4.86
N LEU A 78 -1.06 7.69 -4.85
CA LEU A 78 -1.92 7.66 -3.67
C LEU A 78 -2.15 6.24 -3.17
N MET A 79 -1.95 6.04 -1.88
CA MET A 79 -2.30 4.80 -1.19
C MET A 79 -3.79 4.51 -1.38
N ARG A 80 -4.12 3.28 -1.81
CA ARG A 80 -5.47 2.86 -2.22
C ARG A 80 -6.05 3.69 -3.37
N GLN A 81 -5.20 4.17 -4.29
CA GLN A 81 -5.63 4.88 -5.50
C GLN A 81 -6.62 4.04 -6.33
N ALA A 82 -6.43 2.73 -6.46
CA ALA A 82 -7.46 1.81 -6.96
C ALA A 82 -8.49 1.56 -5.86
N GLY A 83 -9.69 2.14 -5.94
CA GLY A 83 -10.63 2.10 -4.85
C GLY A 83 -12.08 2.43 -5.22
N ARG A 84 -12.99 2.09 -4.31
CA ARG A 84 -14.45 2.24 -4.47
C ARG A 84 -14.94 3.69 -4.59
N TYR A 85 -14.08 4.68 -4.46
CA TYR A 85 -14.43 6.05 -4.78
C TYR A 85 -14.62 6.23 -6.29
N MET A 86 -13.88 5.50 -7.14
CA MET A 86 -14.01 5.55 -8.59
C MET A 86 -15.21 4.77 -9.12
N SER A 87 -15.97 5.35 -10.03
CA SER A 87 -17.09 4.71 -10.72
C SER A 87 -16.62 3.51 -11.56
N ALA A 88 -15.49 3.65 -12.27
CA ALA A 88 -14.88 2.57 -13.04
C ALA A 88 -14.49 1.37 -12.16
N PHE A 89 -13.95 1.61 -10.97
CA PHE A 89 -13.60 0.57 -10.01
C PHE A 89 -14.86 -0.16 -9.49
N ARG A 90 -15.95 0.58 -9.23
CA ARG A 90 -17.22 -0.01 -8.76
C ARG A 90 -17.83 -0.98 -9.76
N GLN A 91 -17.59 -0.83 -11.06
CA GLN A 91 -18.06 -1.78 -12.09
C GLN A 91 -17.55 -3.21 -11.85
N TYR A 92 -16.40 -3.33 -11.19
CA TYR A 92 -15.81 -4.61 -10.78
C TYR A 92 -16.17 -4.97 -9.33
N SER A 93 -15.99 -4.05 -8.38
CA SER A 93 -16.15 -4.35 -6.95
C SER A 93 -17.58 -4.67 -6.53
N ASP A 94 -18.58 -4.24 -7.31
CA ASP A 94 -19.98 -4.53 -7.03
C ASP A 94 -20.39 -5.92 -7.54
N LYS A 95 -19.63 -6.50 -8.50
CA LYS A 95 -19.94 -7.78 -9.15
C LYS A 95 -19.08 -8.94 -8.66
N TYR A 96 -17.81 -8.70 -8.42
CA TYR A 96 -16.82 -9.73 -8.15
C TYR A 96 -16.26 -9.63 -6.73
N PRO A 97 -16.08 -10.77 -6.01
CA PRO A 97 -15.38 -10.79 -4.73
C PRO A 97 -13.97 -10.21 -4.81
N PHE A 98 -13.40 -9.84 -3.68
CA PHE A 98 -12.09 -9.19 -3.65
C PHE A 98 -11.00 -10.11 -4.22
N ARG A 99 -10.92 -11.36 -3.76
CA ARG A 99 -9.91 -12.31 -4.21
C ARG A 99 -10.01 -12.60 -5.71
N GLU A 100 -11.23 -12.78 -6.23
CA GLU A 100 -11.43 -12.96 -7.68
C GLU A 100 -10.85 -11.79 -8.48
N ARG A 101 -11.05 -10.55 -8.01
CA ARG A 101 -10.51 -9.35 -8.68
C ARG A 101 -8.99 -9.22 -8.59
N SER A 102 -8.39 -9.65 -7.49
CA SER A 102 -6.94 -9.53 -7.25
C SER A 102 -6.15 -10.72 -7.77
N GLU A 103 -6.78 -11.87 -7.97
CA GLU A 103 -6.15 -13.12 -8.40
C GLU A 103 -6.45 -13.45 -9.88
N THR A 104 -7.39 -12.74 -10.53
CA THR A 104 -7.64 -12.84 -11.97
C THR A 104 -6.83 -11.78 -12.71
N PRO A 105 -5.80 -12.16 -13.50
CA PRO A 105 -4.86 -11.22 -14.11
C PRO A 105 -5.53 -10.07 -14.86
N SER A 106 -6.49 -10.35 -15.75
CA SER A 106 -7.17 -9.32 -16.53
C SER A 106 -7.89 -8.27 -15.66
N MET A 107 -8.49 -8.67 -14.53
CA MET A 107 -9.15 -7.74 -13.62
C MET A 107 -8.13 -6.95 -12.78
N ALA A 108 -7.12 -7.62 -12.26
CA ALA A 108 -6.09 -6.97 -11.45
C ALA A 108 -5.31 -5.92 -12.26
N ILE A 109 -4.96 -6.22 -13.52
CA ILE A 109 -4.30 -5.30 -14.44
C ILE A 109 -5.20 -4.08 -14.71
N GLU A 110 -6.45 -4.30 -15.09
CA GLU A 110 -7.41 -3.21 -15.33
C GLU A 110 -7.55 -2.31 -14.09
N LEU A 111 -7.76 -2.89 -12.90
CA LEU A 111 -7.92 -2.12 -11.67
C LEU A 111 -6.65 -1.35 -11.28
N SER A 112 -5.47 -1.90 -11.56
CA SER A 112 -4.18 -1.25 -11.28
C SER A 112 -3.96 0.00 -12.11
N THR A 113 -4.39 -0.01 -13.38
CA THR A 113 -4.11 1.05 -14.36
C THR A 113 -5.14 2.17 -14.38
N GLN A 114 -6.35 1.95 -13.83
CA GLN A 114 -7.45 2.92 -13.85
C GLN A 114 -7.06 4.32 -13.37
N CYS A 115 -6.33 4.41 -12.26
CA CYS A 115 -5.95 5.70 -11.67
C CYS A 115 -4.91 6.44 -12.49
N HIS A 116 -3.93 5.71 -13.06
CA HIS A 116 -2.96 6.32 -13.96
C HIS A 116 -3.66 6.89 -15.19
N ARG A 117 -4.59 6.13 -15.80
CA ARG A 117 -5.36 6.61 -16.94
C ARG A 117 -6.26 7.80 -16.63
N ALA A 118 -6.84 7.83 -15.42
CA ALA A 118 -7.77 8.90 -15.01
C ALA A 118 -7.07 10.19 -14.58
N TYR A 119 -5.93 10.09 -13.86
CA TYR A 119 -5.32 11.22 -13.17
C TYR A 119 -3.84 11.43 -13.51
N GLY A 120 -3.22 10.53 -14.29
CA GLY A 120 -1.80 10.63 -14.63
C GLY A 120 -0.87 10.46 -13.40
N MET A 121 -1.18 9.57 -12.47
CA MET A 121 -0.30 9.26 -11.33
C MET A 121 1.12 8.91 -11.80
N ASP A 122 2.14 9.25 -11.01
CA ASP A 122 3.54 8.93 -11.33
C ASP A 122 3.92 7.47 -10.99
N GLY A 123 2.96 6.68 -10.53
CA GLY A 123 3.12 5.25 -10.26
C GLY A 123 1.84 4.47 -10.46
N ILE A 124 1.98 3.29 -11.06
CA ILE A 124 0.97 2.23 -11.08
C ILE A 124 1.32 1.28 -9.94
N ILE A 125 0.39 1.07 -9.01
CA ILE A 125 0.54 0.04 -7.98
C ILE A 125 -0.32 -1.17 -8.34
N MET A 126 0.27 -2.37 -8.22
CA MET A 126 -0.47 -3.62 -8.44
C MET A 126 -1.70 -3.68 -7.52
N PHE A 127 -2.87 -3.99 -8.08
CA PHE A 127 -4.06 -4.26 -7.28
C PHE A 127 -3.99 -5.68 -6.70
N SER A 128 -3.77 -5.80 -5.41
CA SER A 128 -3.62 -7.05 -4.66
C SER A 128 -4.00 -6.87 -3.18
N ASP A 129 -3.79 -7.90 -2.35
CA ASP A 129 -3.91 -7.85 -0.90
C ASP A 129 -2.55 -8.04 -0.23
N ILE A 130 -2.33 -7.42 0.94
CA ILE A 130 -1.13 -7.66 1.75
C ILE A 130 -1.07 -9.12 2.25
N LEU A 131 -2.21 -9.80 2.34
CA LEU A 131 -2.33 -11.20 2.80
C LEU A 131 -2.07 -12.22 1.69
N THR A 132 -1.98 -11.79 0.44
CA THR A 132 -1.78 -12.68 -0.73
C THR A 132 -0.67 -13.74 -0.55
N PRO A 133 0.48 -13.48 0.10
CA PRO A 133 1.51 -14.49 0.27
C PRO A 133 1.25 -15.51 1.40
N LEU A 134 0.29 -15.29 2.31
CA LEU A 134 0.05 -16.19 3.45
C LEU A 134 -0.24 -17.66 3.08
N PRO A 135 -0.99 -17.97 2.01
CA PRO A 135 -1.20 -19.36 1.59
C PRO A 135 0.07 -20.14 1.29
N THR A 136 1.16 -19.47 0.93
CA THR A 136 2.46 -20.12 0.72
C THR A 136 3.04 -20.76 1.98
N LEU A 137 2.67 -20.21 3.15
CA LEU A 137 2.99 -20.78 4.47
C LEU A 137 1.96 -21.82 4.95
N GLY A 138 0.90 -22.08 4.18
CA GLY A 138 -0.24 -22.92 4.63
C GLY A 138 -1.26 -22.16 5.49
N ILE A 139 -1.27 -20.82 5.42
CA ILE A 139 -2.20 -19.95 6.14
C ILE A 139 -3.25 -19.46 5.16
N ASP A 140 -4.39 -20.13 5.09
CA ASP A 140 -5.49 -19.73 4.21
C ASP A 140 -6.26 -18.53 4.77
N PHE A 141 -6.68 -17.66 3.86
CA PHE A 141 -7.52 -16.50 4.17
C PHE A 141 -8.62 -16.30 3.13
N ASP A 142 -9.66 -15.57 3.51
CA ASP A 142 -10.66 -15.04 2.59
C ASP A 142 -10.99 -13.58 2.94
N VAL A 143 -11.61 -12.86 2.02
CA VAL A 143 -12.07 -11.48 2.23
C VAL A 143 -13.59 -11.42 2.10
N VAL A 144 -14.26 -11.51 3.22
CA VAL A 144 -15.71 -11.57 3.30
C VAL A 144 -16.33 -10.18 3.22
N LYS A 145 -17.30 -9.99 2.33
CA LYS A 145 -17.99 -8.70 2.15
C LYS A 145 -18.63 -8.24 3.45
N GLY A 146 -18.28 -7.03 3.91
CA GLY A 146 -18.80 -6.44 5.14
C GLY A 146 -18.09 -6.88 6.43
N VAL A 147 -17.25 -7.91 6.38
CA VAL A 147 -16.45 -8.40 7.52
C VAL A 147 -14.97 -8.01 7.35
N GLY A 148 -14.45 -8.16 6.15
CA GLY A 148 -13.02 -8.00 5.84
C GLY A 148 -12.28 -9.34 5.80
N PRO A 149 -10.95 -9.34 6.02
CA PRO A 149 -10.16 -10.55 6.05
C PRO A 149 -10.60 -11.52 7.16
N VAL A 150 -10.65 -12.80 6.83
CA VAL A 150 -10.93 -13.92 7.75
C VAL A 150 -9.86 -14.98 7.53
N ILE A 151 -9.18 -15.37 8.61
CA ILE A 151 -8.10 -16.37 8.60
C ILE A 151 -8.49 -17.46 9.60
N SER A 152 -8.44 -18.72 9.18
CA SER A 152 -8.84 -19.87 10.01
C SER A 152 -7.68 -20.53 10.76
N THR A 153 -6.46 -20.21 10.40
CA THR A 153 -5.25 -20.76 11.03
C THR A 153 -5.02 -20.09 12.39
N GLU A 154 -4.89 -20.88 13.45
CA GLU A 154 -4.58 -20.41 14.79
C GLU A 154 -3.07 -20.53 15.06
N ILE A 155 -2.44 -19.46 15.53
CA ILE A 155 -1.05 -19.42 15.98
C ILE A 155 -1.03 -18.94 17.43
N ALA A 156 -0.80 -19.88 18.35
CA ALA A 156 -0.76 -19.63 19.80
C ALA A 156 0.48 -20.20 20.49
N SER A 157 1.29 -21.00 19.79
CA SER A 157 2.44 -21.69 20.33
C SER A 157 3.57 -21.86 19.30
N GLU A 158 4.77 -22.23 19.77
CA GLU A 158 5.89 -22.64 18.91
C GLU A 158 5.53 -23.82 18.01
N ASP A 159 4.76 -24.77 18.53
CA ASP A 159 4.32 -25.94 17.76
C ASP A 159 3.43 -25.55 16.58
N ASP A 160 2.61 -24.52 16.71
CA ASP A 160 1.79 -24.04 15.61
C ASP A 160 2.66 -23.38 14.53
N VAL A 161 3.66 -22.62 14.91
CA VAL A 161 4.64 -22.04 13.96
C VAL A 161 5.43 -23.14 13.23
N ASN A 162 5.80 -24.21 13.93
CA ASN A 162 6.54 -25.35 13.36
C ASN A 162 5.73 -26.16 12.34
N LYS A 163 4.38 -26.12 12.40
CA LYS A 163 3.49 -26.77 11.43
C LYS A 163 3.40 -26.02 10.09
N LEU A 164 3.78 -24.75 10.06
CA LEU A 164 3.75 -23.97 8.84
C LEU A 164 4.80 -24.46 7.83
N ASN A 165 4.50 -24.30 6.55
CA ASN A 165 5.43 -24.68 5.47
C ASN A 165 6.81 -24.05 5.66
N ASP A 166 7.83 -24.75 5.20
CA ASP A 166 9.20 -24.25 5.22
C ASP A 166 9.36 -23.10 4.19
N VAL A 167 9.88 -21.96 4.65
CA VAL A 167 10.06 -20.77 3.81
C VAL A 167 11.07 -20.98 2.68
N GLU A 168 12.05 -21.88 2.86
CA GLU A 168 13.04 -22.18 1.84
C GLU A 168 12.47 -23.04 0.70
N SER A 169 11.36 -23.72 0.93
CA SER A 169 10.68 -24.55 -0.06
C SER A 169 9.63 -23.81 -0.89
N ILE A 170 9.36 -22.52 -0.59
CA ILE A 170 8.31 -21.75 -1.27
C ILE A 170 8.72 -21.46 -2.72
N ASN A 171 7.87 -21.91 -3.65
CA ASN A 171 7.93 -21.50 -5.05
C ASN A 171 6.72 -20.61 -5.36
N PHE A 172 6.95 -19.28 -5.48
CA PHE A 172 5.87 -18.33 -5.74
C PHE A 172 5.26 -18.47 -7.12
N ASP A 173 6.00 -18.97 -8.12
CA ASP A 173 5.46 -19.20 -9.47
C ASP A 173 4.46 -20.35 -9.49
N GLU A 174 4.61 -21.34 -8.60
CA GLU A 174 3.68 -22.46 -8.47
C GLU A 174 2.49 -22.11 -7.57
N THR A 175 2.74 -21.38 -6.48
CA THR A 175 1.71 -21.10 -5.46
C THR A 175 0.88 -19.86 -5.76
N LEU A 176 1.46 -18.87 -6.45
CA LEU A 176 0.84 -17.59 -6.82
C LEU A 176 1.10 -17.24 -8.30
N PRO A 177 0.75 -18.12 -9.25
CA PRO A 177 1.14 -17.97 -10.67
C PRO A 177 0.62 -16.68 -11.32
N PHE A 178 -0.50 -16.16 -10.82
CA PHE A 178 -1.09 -14.90 -11.30
C PHE A 178 -0.22 -13.67 -11.07
N ILE A 179 0.67 -13.68 -10.07
CA ILE A 179 1.55 -12.53 -9.74
C ILE A 179 2.50 -12.21 -10.89
N ARG A 180 3.14 -13.25 -11.47
CA ARG A 180 4.07 -13.05 -12.59
C ARG A 180 3.36 -12.51 -13.83
N GLU A 181 2.17 -13.00 -14.12
CA GLU A 181 1.37 -12.54 -15.26
C GLU A 181 0.93 -11.08 -15.06
N ILE A 182 0.41 -10.74 -13.87
CA ILE A 182 -0.03 -9.39 -13.54
C ILE A 182 1.13 -8.40 -13.61
N LEU A 183 2.21 -8.64 -12.87
CA LEU A 183 3.34 -7.71 -12.80
C LEU A 183 4.10 -7.62 -14.13
N GLY A 184 4.28 -8.73 -14.84
CA GLY A 184 4.92 -8.72 -16.15
C GLY A 184 4.14 -7.94 -17.21
N THR A 185 2.81 -7.94 -17.14
CA THR A 185 1.96 -7.12 -18.00
C THR A 185 1.98 -5.65 -17.55
N LEU A 186 1.80 -5.39 -16.25
CA LEU A 186 1.83 -4.04 -15.72
C LEU A 186 3.18 -3.34 -15.94
N SER A 187 4.29 -4.09 -15.94
CA SER A 187 5.62 -3.54 -16.23
C SER A 187 5.72 -2.99 -17.65
N LYS A 188 5.12 -3.68 -18.63
CA LYS A 188 5.06 -3.22 -20.01
C LYS A 188 4.12 -2.01 -20.16
N GLU A 189 2.95 -2.07 -19.53
CA GLU A 189 2.00 -0.93 -19.55
C GLU A 189 2.60 0.31 -18.86
N ALA A 190 3.34 0.14 -17.77
CA ALA A 190 4.04 1.23 -17.09
C ALA A 190 5.15 1.82 -17.97
N GLU A 191 5.87 0.98 -18.73
CA GLU A 191 6.86 1.44 -19.71
C GLU A 191 6.23 2.25 -20.84
N GLU A 192 5.17 1.74 -21.42
CA GLU A 192 4.42 2.44 -22.50
C GLU A 192 3.79 3.75 -22.01
N ALA A 193 3.32 3.78 -20.76
CA ALA A 193 2.72 4.95 -20.11
C ALA A 193 3.76 5.95 -19.55
N ASN A 194 5.06 5.66 -19.69
CA ASN A 194 6.15 6.47 -19.14
C ASN A 194 6.02 6.72 -17.62
N THR A 195 5.67 5.68 -16.86
CA THR A 195 5.48 5.73 -15.40
C THR A 195 6.18 4.55 -14.71
N SER A 196 6.18 4.52 -13.37
CA SER A 196 6.82 3.47 -12.58
C SER A 196 5.82 2.43 -12.08
N LEU A 197 6.26 1.16 -11.98
CA LEU A 197 5.48 0.07 -11.37
C LEU A 197 5.89 -0.14 -9.92
N ILE A 198 4.90 -0.10 -9.03
CA ILE A 198 5.04 -0.28 -7.59
C ILE A 198 4.52 -1.67 -7.21
N GLY A 199 5.40 -2.49 -6.63
CA GLY A 199 5.01 -3.67 -5.87
C GLY A 199 4.77 -3.31 -4.39
N PHE A 200 4.08 -4.18 -3.65
CA PHE A 200 3.90 -3.95 -2.22
C PHE A 200 3.75 -5.25 -1.44
N VAL A 201 4.04 -5.16 -0.15
CA VAL A 201 3.87 -6.24 0.82
C VAL A 201 3.34 -5.69 2.14
N GLY A 202 2.66 -6.54 2.90
CA GLY A 202 2.40 -6.26 4.31
C GLY A 202 3.68 -6.48 5.12
N ALA A 203 3.92 -5.65 6.14
CA ALA A 203 5.03 -5.87 7.06
C ALA A 203 4.80 -7.12 7.93
N PRO A 204 5.86 -7.76 8.42
CA PRO A 204 5.76 -9.02 9.16
C PRO A 204 4.83 -8.95 10.37
N PHE A 205 4.90 -7.88 11.18
CA PHE A 205 4.02 -7.74 12.35
C PHE A 205 2.55 -7.60 11.95
N THR A 206 2.25 -6.86 10.89
CA THR A 206 0.90 -6.73 10.37
C THR A 206 0.33 -8.09 9.95
N LEU A 207 1.08 -8.91 9.22
CA LEU A 207 0.62 -10.22 8.78
C LEU A 207 0.49 -11.20 9.95
N ALA A 208 1.44 -11.19 10.87
CA ALA A 208 1.38 -11.99 12.08
C ALA A 208 0.12 -11.66 12.90
N SER A 209 -0.16 -10.37 13.09
CA SER A 209 -1.34 -9.93 13.82
C SER A 209 -2.65 -10.34 13.14
N TYR A 210 -2.77 -10.21 11.82
CA TYR A 210 -3.94 -10.70 11.10
C TYR A 210 -4.14 -12.21 11.28
N THR A 211 -3.06 -12.99 11.23
CA THR A 211 -3.12 -14.45 11.41
C THR A 211 -3.53 -14.83 12.83
N ILE A 212 -2.91 -14.21 13.84
CA ILE A 212 -3.19 -14.52 15.26
C ILE A 212 -4.61 -14.10 15.65
N GLU A 213 -5.07 -12.93 15.20
CA GLU A 213 -6.43 -12.44 15.47
C GLU A 213 -7.51 -13.15 14.63
N GLY A 214 -7.14 -13.84 13.54
CA GLY A 214 -8.05 -14.49 12.59
C GLY A 214 -8.91 -13.54 11.76
N LYS A 215 -8.87 -12.22 12.02
CA LYS A 215 -9.67 -11.17 11.38
C LYS A 215 -9.12 -9.78 11.71
N SER A 216 -9.74 -8.75 11.14
CA SER A 216 -9.49 -7.37 11.61
C SER A 216 -9.90 -7.24 13.09
N SER A 217 -8.97 -6.80 13.93
CA SER A 217 -9.17 -6.64 15.37
C SER A 217 -9.00 -5.19 15.80
N LYS A 218 -9.89 -4.72 16.68
CA LYS A 218 -9.83 -3.36 17.21
C LYS A 218 -8.72 -3.17 18.26
N HIS A 219 -8.32 -4.24 18.94
CA HIS A 219 -7.44 -4.17 20.11
C HIS A 219 -6.22 -5.08 20.05
N CYS A 220 -6.10 -5.94 19.04
CA CYS A 220 -5.03 -6.93 18.89
C CYS A 220 -4.79 -7.74 20.20
N LEU A 221 -5.87 -8.20 20.82
CA LEU A 221 -5.79 -8.78 22.15
C LEU A 221 -4.99 -10.08 22.18
N ASP A 222 -5.24 -10.98 21.24
CA ASP A 222 -4.58 -12.28 21.19
C ASP A 222 -3.12 -12.14 20.74
N THR A 223 -2.84 -11.23 19.81
CA THR A 223 -1.49 -10.83 19.46
C THR A 223 -0.71 -10.31 20.68
N LYS A 224 -1.32 -9.41 21.48
CA LYS A 224 -0.67 -8.86 22.68
C LYS A 224 -0.50 -9.89 23.79
N LYS A 225 -1.42 -10.83 23.93
CA LYS A 225 -1.24 -11.97 24.86
C LYS A 225 -0.05 -12.83 24.44
N LEU A 226 0.05 -13.15 23.13
CA LEU A 226 1.18 -13.93 22.63
C LEU A 226 2.51 -13.18 22.82
N MET A 227 2.55 -11.86 22.61
CA MET A 227 3.75 -11.04 22.89
C MET A 227 4.18 -11.04 24.35
N MET A 228 3.30 -11.38 25.28
CA MET A 228 3.54 -11.42 26.73
C MET A 228 3.56 -12.84 27.29
N ALA A 229 3.64 -13.87 26.46
CA ALA A 229 3.43 -15.25 26.87
C ALA A 229 4.56 -15.78 27.76
N ASP A 230 5.79 -15.31 27.60
CA ASP A 230 6.92 -15.72 28.40
C ASP A 230 7.15 -14.77 29.58
N ASP A 231 7.60 -15.30 30.73
CA ASP A 231 7.80 -14.55 31.98
C ASP A 231 8.78 -13.37 31.84
N ASP A 232 9.74 -13.46 30.91
CA ASP A 232 10.71 -12.40 30.61
C ASP A 232 10.19 -11.41 29.54
N GLY A 233 8.98 -11.65 28.99
CA GLY A 233 8.36 -10.83 27.93
C GLY A 233 9.02 -10.98 26.55
N SER A 234 9.84 -12.02 26.35
CA SER A 234 10.52 -12.26 25.06
C SER A 234 9.60 -12.86 23.99
N SER A 235 8.59 -13.62 24.41
CA SER A 235 7.68 -14.39 23.56
C SER A 235 8.36 -15.14 22.41
N LYS A 236 8.86 -16.32 22.71
CA LYS A 236 9.57 -17.14 21.72
C LYS A 236 8.69 -17.51 20.53
N ALA A 237 7.42 -17.89 20.78
CA ALA A 237 6.47 -18.20 19.70
C ALA A 237 6.23 -17.01 18.77
N MET A 238 6.02 -15.80 19.32
CA MET A 238 5.86 -14.58 18.53
C MET A 238 7.11 -14.26 17.73
N SER A 239 8.29 -14.36 18.34
CA SER A 239 9.58 -14.10 17.68
C SER A 239 9.84 -15.06 16.53
N MET A 240 9.59 -16.37 16.74
CA MET A 240 9.71 -17.39 15.68
C MET A 240 8.74 -17.14 14.54
N PHE A 241 7.51 -16.75 14.83
CA PHE A 241 6.51 -16.49 13.82
C PHE A 241 6.85 -15.24 13.00
N LEU A 242 7.25 -14.16 13.67
CA LEU A 242 7.71 -12.94 13.00
C LEU A 242 8.92 -13.20 12.10
N ASP A 243 9.86 -14.02 12.58
CA ASP A 243 11.05 -14.39 11.82
C ASP A 243 10.70 -15.16 10.53
N LYS A 244 9.80 -16.13 10.65
CA LYS A 244 9.30 -16.92 9.52
C LYS A 244 8.57 -16.05 8.47
N ILE A 245 7.66 -15.17 8.94
CA ILE A 245 6.96 -14.22 8.06
C ILE A 245 7.95 -13.24 7.41
N ALA A 246 8.93 -12.74 8.15
CA ALA A 246 9.91 -11.79 7.61
C ALA A 246 10.69 -12.38 6.42
N VAL A 247 11.12 -13.64 6.50
CA VAL A 247 11.79 -14.32 5.40
C VAL A 247 10.84 -14.50 4.21
N MET A 248 9.63 -14.97 4.45
CA MET A 248 8.62 -15.15 3.39
C MET A 248 8.31 -13.82 2.68
N ILE A 249 8.10 -12.73 3.43
CA ILE A 249 7.81 -11.40 2.87
C ILE A 249 9.00 -10.83 2.10
N GLY A 250 10.22 -10.95 2.61
CA GLY A 250 11.42 -10.55 1.90
C GLY A 250 11.57 -11.25 0.56
N ASN A 251 11.37 -12.58 0.54
CA ASN A 251 11.42 -13.39 -0.68
C ASN A 251 10.26 -13.06 -1.64
N TYR A 252 9.04 -12.84 -1.12
CA TYR A 252 7.90 -12.43 -1.95
C TYR A 252 8.08 -11.05 -2.60
N ALA A 253 8.68 -10.11 -1.87
CA ALA A 253 9.03 -8.80 -2.44
C ALA A 253 10.10 -8.94 -3.55
N CYS A 254 11.12 -9.78 -3.35
CA CYS A 254 12.10 -10.10 -4.40
C CYS A 254 11.43 -10.71 -5.63
N HIS A 255 10.49 -11.65 -5.43
CA HIS A 255 9.71 -12.21 -6.54
C HIS A 255 8.91 -11.14 -7.30
N GLN A 256 8.29 -10.17 -6.62
CA GLN A 256 7.61 -9.05 -7.28
C GLN A 256 8.59 -8.21 -8.11
N ILE A 257 9.79 -7.95 -7.62
CA ILE A 257 10.84 -7.22 -8.35
C ILE A 257 11.26 -8.00 -9.60
N GLU A 258 11.49 -9.29 -9.47
CA GLU A 258 11.84 -10.20 -10.59
C GLU A 258 10.73 -10.28 -11.64
N CYS A 259 9.47 -10.03 -11.23
CA CYS A 259 8.31 -9.94 -12.12
C CYS A 259 8.11 -8.54 -12.73
N GLY A 260 8.93 -7.53 -12.36
CA GLY A 260 8.94 -6.22 -12.99
C GLY A 260 8.62 -5.04 -12.09
N ALA A 261 8.37 -5.23 -10.79
CA ALA A 261 8.20 -4.12 -9.85
C ALA A 261 9.52 -3.34 -9.71
N GLN A 262 9.44 -2.01 -9.79
CA GLN A 262 10.59 -1.11 -9.76
C GLN A 262 10.83 -0.48 -8.37
N MET A 263 9.87 -0.64 -7.47
CA MET A 263 9.89 -0.14 -6.10
C MET A 263 8.98 -1.02 -5.24
N ILE A 264 9.29 -1.19 -3.96
CA ILE A 264 8.47 -1.95 -3.01
C ILE A 264 7.98 -1.03 -1.89
N GLN A 265 6.66 -1.05 -1.67
CA GLN A 265 6.01 -0.43 -0.52
C GLN A 265 5.75 -1.49 0.57
N VAL A 266 6.30 -1.30 1.75
CA VAL A 266 6.05 -2.17 2.93
C VAL A 266 5.01 -1.50 3.82
N PHE A 267 3.89 -2.19 4.09
CA PHE A 267 2.77 -1.65 4.87
C PHE A 267 2.71 -2.26 6.28
N GLU A 268 3.13 -1.50 7.29
CA GLU A 268 2.91 -1.81 8.70
C GLU A 268 1.55 -1.22 9.16
N SER A 269 0.48 -1.81 8.67
CA SER A 269 -0.88 -1.29 8.83
C SER A 269 -1.39 -1.29 10.26
N TRP A 270 -0.83 -2.15 11.12
CA TRP A 270 -1.23 -2.31 12.53
C TRP A 270 -0.25 -1.69 13.52
N ALA A 271 0.66 -0.85 13.04
CA ALA A 271 1.64 -0.13 13.86
C ALA A 271 0.99 0.68 15.00
N HIS A 272 -0.20 1.25 14.76
CA HIS A 272 -0.98 1.98 15.77
C HIS A 272 -1.38 1.15 16.99
N GLN A 273 -1.25 -0.17 16.94
CA GLN A 273 -1.49 -1.08 18.08
C GLN A 273 -0.28 -1.23 19.00
N LEU A 274 0.88 -0.72 18.61
CA LEU A 274 2.14 -0.88 19.33
C LEU A 274 2.53 0.37 20.09
N SER A 275 3.03 0.18 21.32
CA SER A 275 3.83 1.19 21.98
C SER A 275 5.22 1.29 21.32
N PRO A 276 5.99 2.39 21.52
CA PRO A 276 7.35 2.49 21.01
C PRO A 276 8.24 1.29 21.40
N LYS A 277 8.14 0.84 22.67
CA LYS A 277 8.88 -0.33 23.16
C LYS A 277 8.49 -1.62 22.42
N GLN A 278 7.19 -1.84 22.19
CA GLN A 278 6.72 -3.03 21.47
C GLN A 278 7.13 -2.99 19.99
N PHE A 279 7.09 -1.82 19.37
CA PHE A 279 7.58 -1.65 18.00
C PHE A 279 9.08 -1.98 17.91
N GLU A 280 9.89 -1.44 18.82
CA GLU A 280 11.33 -1.70 18.88
C GLU A 280 11.66 -3.18 19.11
N GLN A 281 10.87 -3.86 19.95
CA GLN A 281 11.10 -5.25 20.33
C GLN A 281 10.63 -6.26 19.27
N PHE A 282 9.49 -6.03 18.62
CA PHE A 282 8.83 -7.03 17.77
C PHE A 282 8.76 -6.62 16.29
N ALA A 283 8.18 -5.47 15.99
CA ALA A 283 7.92 -5.09 14.60
C ALA A 283 9.17 -4.64 13.85
N LYS A 284 10.00 -3.80 14.48
CA LYS A 284 11.22 -3.26 13.89
C LYS A 284 12.22 -4.34 13.45
N PRO A 285 12.62 -5.32 14.30
CA PRO A 285 13.56 -6.36 13.87
C PRO A 285 13.04 -7.24 12.73
N ALA A 286 11.75 -7.56 12.75
CA ALA A 286 11.13 -8.35 11.70
C ALA A 286 11.07 -7.56 10.35
N ALA A 287 10.72 -6.26 10.41
CA ALA A 287 10.76 -5.40 9.24
C ALA A 287 12.19 -5.24 8.70
N GLN A 288 13.18 -5.03 9.58
CA GLN A 288 14.61 -4.97 9.21
C GLN A 288 15.05 -6.23 8.47
N LYS A 289 14.67 -7.42 8.96
CA LYS A 289 15.02 -8.69 8.32
C LYS A 289 14.41 -8.81 6.92
N ALA A 290 13.12 -8.51 6.77
CA ALA A 290 12.46 -8.56 5.47
C ALA A 290 13.09 -7.57 4.46
N ILE A 291 13.36 -6.33 4.89
CA ILE A 291 13.98 -5.30 4.07
C ILE A 291 15.44 -5.68 3.72
N ALA A 292 16.19 -6.24 4.66
CA ALA A 292 17.57 -6.69 4.42
C ALA A 292 17.63 -7.75 3.31
N ILE A 293 16.71 -8.71 3.29
CA ILE A 293 16.61 -9.72 2.21
C ILE A 293 16.38 -9.04 0.85
N ILE A 294 15.50 -8.05 0.80
CA ILE A 294 15.24 -7.30 -0.44
C ILE A 294 16.51 -6.54 -0.88
N LYS A 295 17.15 -5.83 0.04
CA LYS A 295 18.34 -5.01 -0.27
C LYS A 295 19.57 -5.85 -0.60
N GLU A 296 19.70 -7.05 -0.07
CA GLU A 296 20.76 -7.99 -0.42
C GLU A 296 20.63 -8.48 -1.87
N LYS A 297 19.43 -8.87 -2.29
CA LYS A 297 19.18 -9.39 -3.65
C LYS A 297 19.02 -8.26 -4.69
N HIS A 298 18.41 -7.14 -4.30
CA HIS A 298 18.07 -6.03 -5.19
C HIS A 298 18.49 -4.67 -4.60
N PRO A 299 19.79 -4.39 -4.42
CA PRO A 299 20.30 -3.21 -3.70
C PRO A 299 19.88 -1.88 -4.30
N THR A 300 19.58 -1.85 -5.61
CA THR A 300 19.20 -0.62 -6.32
C THR A 300 17.71 -0.34 -6.33
N VAL A 301 16.87 -1.32 -5.96
CA VAL A 301 15.42 -1.13 -5.90
C VAL A 301 15.03 -0.44 -4.60
N PRO A 302 14.37 0.73 -4.65
CA PRO A 302 14.00 1.44 -3.43
C PRO A 302 12.87 0.73 -2.69
N VAL A 303 12.98 0.75 -1.36
CA VAL A 303 11.97 0.23 -0.44
C VAL A 303 11.41 1.38 0.38
N ILE A 304 10.09 1.53 0.40
CA ILE A 304 9.38 2.50 1.23
C ILE A 304 8.73 1.77 2.40
N TYR A 305 8.90 2.28 3.62
CA TYR A 305 8.26 1.73 4.81
C TYR A 305 7.20 2.69 5.34
N PHE A 306 5.99 2.19 5.57
CA PHE A 306 4.85 2.93 6.12
C PHE A 306 4.34 2.27 7.39
N ALA A 307 4.36 3.00 8.51
CA ALA A 307 3.78 2.57 9.77
C ALA A 307 2.54 3.42 10.10
N ASN A 308 1.35 2.82 9.92
CA ASN A 308 0.07 3.50 10.17
C ASN A 308 -0.11 3.85 11.66
N GLY A 309 -0.27 5.13 11.99
CA GLY A 309 -0.35 5.60 13.38
C GLY A 309 0.96 5.50 14.15
N GLY A 310 2.09 5.33 13.45
CA GLY A 310 3.42 5.18 14.02
C GLY A 310 4.16 6.48 14.32
N SER A 311 3.51 7.64 14.25
CA SER A 311 4.15 8.94 14.49
C SER A 311 4.83 9.06 15.85
N ALA A 312 4.33 8.35 16.88
CA ALA A 312 4.92 8.35 18.24
C ALA A 312 6.32 7.72 18.31
N TYR A 313 6.74 6.97 17.28
CA TYR A 313 8.05 6.33 17.21
C TYR A 313 8.69 6.47 15.81
N LEU A 314 8.48 7.62 15.20
CA LEU A 314 9.02 7.93 13.87
C LEU A 314 10.56 7.82 13.81
N GLU A 315 11.26 8.16 14.90
CA GLU A 315 12.71 7.97 15.01
C GLU A 315 13.13 6.49 14.86
N LEU A 316 12.36 5.56 15.44
CA LEU A 316 12.65 4.13 15.32
C LEU A 316 12.40 3.59 13.91
N GLN A 317 11.49 4.21 13.16
CA GLN A 317 11.20 3.82 11.78
C GLN A 317 12.37 4.15 10.84
N ARG A 318 13.15 5.20 11.12
CA ARG A 318 14.35 5.56 10.35
C ARG A 318 15.32 4.39 10.21
N ASP A 319 15.39 3.56 11.26
CA ASP A 319 16.39 2.50 11.34
C ASP A 319 15.89 1.14 10.82
N VAL A 320 14.73 1.06 10.18
CA VAL A 320 14.22 -0.22 9.61
C VAL A 320 14.97 -0.68 8.35
N GLY A 321 15.85 0.17 7.81
CA GLY A 321 16.65 -0.15 6.62
C GLY A 321 15.98 0.18 5.28
N ALA A 322 14.81 0.84 5.30
CA ALA A 322 14.15 1.32 4.09
C ALA A 322 14.85 2.58 3.51
N ASP A 323 14.73 2.77 2.20
CA ASP A 323 15.28 3.94 1.52
C ASP A 323 14.44 5.20 1.76
N MET A 324 13.14 5.06 1.98
CA MET A 324 12.19 6.15 2.21
C MET A 324 11.22 5.80 3.34
N ILE A 325 10.90 6.78 4.19
CA ILE A 325 9.89 6.62 5.24
C ILE A 325 8.60 7.32 4.82
N ALA A 326 7.51 6.57 4.76
CA ALA A 326 6.18 7.12 4.53
C ALA A 326 5.53 7.47 5.86
N VAL A 327 5.07 8.71 5.96
CA VAL A 327 4.56 9.32 7.19
C VAL A 327 3.04 9.33 7.16
N ASP A 328 2.40 8.96 8.27
CA ASP A 328 0.94 9.07 8.39
C ASP A 328 0.49 10.52 8.63
N TRP A 329 -0.81 10.76 8.49
CA TRP A 329 -1.41 12.10 8.58
C TRP A 329 -1.45 12.68 10.00
N SER A 330 -1.16 11.89 11.05
CA SER A 330 -1.32 12.30 12.45
C SER A 330 -0.21 13.23 12.97
N ILE A 331 0.85 13.43 12.19
CA ILE A 331 1.94 14.35 12.50
C ILE A 331 2.07 15.44 11.44
N ASP A 332 2.46 16.66 11.87
CA ASP A 332 2.80 17.73 10.94
C ASP A 332 4.05 17.39 10.12
N MET A 333 4.01 17.58 8.79
CA MET A 333 5.10 17.23 7.89
C MET A 333 6.42 17.94 8.23
N ALA A 334 6.38 19.20 8.70
CA ALA A 334 7.61 19.90 9.12
C ALA A 334 8.20 19.28 10.40
N GLN A 335 7.35 18.78 11.31
CA GLN A 335 7.80 18.06 12.48
C GLN A 335 8.40 16.70 12.08
N ALA A 336 7.76 15.96 11.17
CA ALA A 336 8.29 14.70 10.64
C ALA A 336 9.66 14.92 9.98
N ARG A 337 9.80 15.94 9.14
CA ARG A 337 11.07 16.32 8.50
C ARG A 337 12.15 16.67 9.53
N LYS A 338 11.79 17.36 10.62
CA LYS A 338 12.74 17.68 11.71
C LYS A 338 13.22 16.42 12.43
N ILE A 339 12.33 15.44 12.67
CA ILE A 339 12.67 14.18 13.36
C ILE A 339 13.56 13.30 12.48
N LEU A 340 13.17 13.11 11.21
CA LEU A 340 13.90 12.24 10.28
C LEU A 340 15.19 12.90 9.74
N GLY A 341 15.26 14.23 9.75
CA GLY A 341 16.39 14.97 9.19
C GLY A 341 16.22 15.26 7.69
N PRO A 342 17.09 16.11 7.11
CA PRO A 342 16.98 16.57 5.72
C PRO A 342 17.39 15.51 4.69
N ASP A 343 18.14 14.49 5.11
CA ASP A 343 18.72 13.51 4.20
C ASP A 343 17.82 12.30 3.94
N ILE A 344 16.94 11.96 4.88
CA ILE A 344 16.03 10.83 4.72
C ILE A 344 14.91 11.22 3.74
N PRO A 345 14.72 10.48 2.64
CA PRO A 345 13.56 10.66 1.78
C PRO A 345 12.26 10.35 2.55
N ILE A 346 11.24 11.18 2.33
CA ILE A 346 9.94 11.00 3.00
C ILE A 346 8.80 10.95 1.98
N SER A 347 7.76 10.19 2.30
CA SER A 347 6.52 10.15 1.55
C SER A 347 5.33 10.53 2.46
N GLY A 348 4.28 11.07 1.88
CA GLY A 348 3.06 11.44 2.59
C GLY A 348 2.83 12.93 2.53
N ASN A 349 2.02 13.52 3.44
CA ASN A 349 1.19 12.84 4.45
C ASN A 349 -0.15 13.58 4.62
N ILE A 350 -0.74 13.95 3.49
CA ILE A 350 -2.01 14.70 3.52
C ILE A 350 -3.09 13.84 4.18
N ASP A 351 -3.87 14.45 5.09
CA ASP A 351 -5.06 13.80 5.66
C ASP A 351 -6.04 13.43 4.55
N PRO A 352 -6.42 12.14 4.39
CA PRO A 352 -7.36 11.73 3.35
C PRO A 352 -8.71 12.46 3.40
N THR A 353 -9.11 12.97 4.55
CA THR A 353 -10.38 13.69 4.71
C THR A 353 -10.40 15.04 3.99
N ILE A 354 -9.25 15.61 3.67
CA ILE A 354 -9.16 16.87 2.90
C ILE A 354 -9.80 16.74 1.51
N LEU A 355 -9.81 15.52 0.94
CA LEU A 355 -10.42 15.25 -0.36
C LEU A 355 -11.96 15.42 -0.38
N PHE A 356 -12.58 15.66 0.77
CA PHE A 356 -14.00 16.06 0.88
C PHE A 356 -14.18 17.58 0.95
N GLY A 357 -13.08 18.34 0.91
CA GLY A 357 -13.07 19.79 0.93
C GLY A 357 -13.26 20.42 -0.45
N THR A 358 -13.14 21.76 -0.51
CA THR A 358 -13.16 22.49 -1.78
C THR A 358 -11.84 22.32 -2.53
N LYS A 359 -11.85 22.64 -3.83
CA LYS A 359 -10.64 22.62 -4.65
C LYS A 359 -9.51 23.45 -4.03
N GLU A 360 -9.82 24.67 -3.59
CA GLU A 360 -8.86 25.59 -2.98
C GLU A 360 -8.24 25.02 -1.69
N GLN A 361 -9.03 24.33 -0.88
CA GLN A 361 -8.55 23.68 0.34
C GLN A 361 -7.60 22.51 0.02
N ILE A 362 -7.93 21.71 -1.00
CA ILE A 362 -7.09 20.60 -1.47
C ILE A 362 -5.77 21.13 -2.04
N GLU A 363 -5.82 22.12 -2.94
CA GLU A 363 -4.63 22.73 -3.51
C GLU A 363 -3.73 23.35 -2.43
N GLN A 364 -4.33 24.04 -1.44
CA GLN A 364 -3.56 24.62 -0.34
C GLN A 364 -2.88 23.53 0.51
N ALA A 365 -3.58 22.44 0.81
CA ALA A 365 -3.01 21.30 1.56
C ALA A 365 -1.82 20.65 0.84
N VAL A 366 -1.89 20.55 -0.50
CA VAL A 366 -0.78 20.06 -1.33
C VAL A 366 0.45 20.97 -1.21
N ARG A 367 0.26 22.30 -1.40
CA ARG A 367 1.34 23.29 -1.29
C ARG A 367 1.99 23.26 0.10
N ASP A 368 1.18 23.30 1.15
CA ASP A 368 1.65 23.28 2.53
C ASP A 368 2.44 22.01 2.85
N CYS A 369 1.98 20.85 2.39
CA CYS A 369 2.68 19.58 2.58
C CYS A 369 4.04 19.57 1.87
N ILE A 370 4.10 19.99 0.62
CA ILE A 370 5.34 20.06 -0.16
C ILE A 370 6.34 21.02 0.47
N ASP A 371 5.91 22.23 0.85
CA ASP A 371 6.79 23.24 1.47
C ASP A 371 7.33 22.75 2.81
N LYS A 372 6.49 22.16 3.65
CA LYS A 372 6.89 21.58 4.95
C LYS A 372 7.83 20.38 4.80
N ALA A 373 7.74 19.66 3.71
CA ALA A 373 8.64 18.54 3.40
C ALA A 373 10.03 18.99 2.96
N GLY A 374 10.22 20.27 2.62
CA GLY A 374 11.50 20.84 2.19
C GLY A 374 11.45 21.50 0.82
N GLY A 375 10.26 21.65 0.24
CA GLY A 375 10.04 22.27 -1.07
C GLY A 375 9.90 21.26 -2.23
N PRO A 376 9.51 21.75 -3.42
CA PRO A 376 9.26 20.90 -4.59
C PRO A 376 10.45 20.02 -4.98
N GLY A 377 10.21 18.75 -5.19
CA GLY A 377 11.21 17.77 -5.64
C GLY A 377 12.32 17.44 -4.65
N ASN A 378 12.29 17.99 -3.43
CA ASN A 378 13.35 17.83 -2.44
C ASN A 378 13.14 16.59 -1.56
N LYS A 379 13.52 15.40 -2.07
CA LYS A 379 13.45 14.12 -1.35
C LYS A 379 12.05 13.87 -0.73
N HIS A 380 11.02 14.30 -1.44
CA HIS A 380 9.63 14.17 -1.02
C HIS A 380 8.78 13.58 -2.14
N LEU A 381 8.02 12.55 -1.80
CA LEU A 381 7.01 11.91 -2.62
C LEU A 381 5.65 12.20 -2.00
N LEU A 382 4.79 12.97 -2.70
CA LEU A 382 3.47 13.30 -2.18
C LEU A 382 2.58 12.07 -2.16
N ASN A 383 1.93 11.86 -1.03
CA ASN A 383 0.90 10.86 -0.83
C ASN A 383 -0.11 11.35 0.23
N LEU A 384 -1.20 10.64 0.38
CA LEU A 384 -2.01 10.75 1.59
C LEU A 384 -1.30 10.03 2.75
N GLY A 385 -1.56 10.47 3.97
CA GLY A 385 -1.09 9.79 5.18
C GLY A 385 -1.88 8.54 5.55
N HIS A 386 -2.81 8.11 4.70
CA HIS A 386 -3.53 6.82 4.68
C HIS A 386 -4.17 6.65 3.30
N GLY A 387 -4.92 5.56 3.07
CA GLY A 387 -5.57 5.31 1.78
C GLY A 387 -6.72 6.26 1.46
N VAL A 388 -6.96 6.50 0.17
CA VAL A 388 -8.15 7.21 -0.32
C VAL A 388 -9.40 6.57 0.27
N MET A 389 -10.31 7.39 0.77
CA MET A 389 -11.52 6.94 1.46
C MET A 389 -12.63 6.62 0.46
N GLN A 390 -13.48 5.66 0.82
CA GLN A 390 -14.71 5.42 0.07
C GLN A 390 -15.61 6.65 0.14
N GLY A 391 -16.15 7.06 -1.02
CA GLY A 391 -17.00 8.25 -1.12
C GLY A 391 -16.24 9.54 -1.39
N THR A 392 -14.91 9.52 -1.47
CA THR A 392 -14.13 10.64 -1.99
C THR A 392 -14.63 11.03 -3.38
N PRO A 393 -14.90 12.33 -3.67
CA PRO A 393 -15.21 12.78 -5.02
C PRO A 393 -14.07 12.47 -5.99
N GLU A 394 -14.37 11.92 -7.17
CA GLU A 394 -13.35 11.55 -8.16
C GLU A 394 -12.51 12.76 -8.59
N GLU A 395 -13.15 13.91 -8.79
CA GLU A 395 -12.51 15.16 -9.16
C GLU A 395 -11.53 15.68 -8.11
N ALA A 396 -11.77 15.42 -6.82
CA ALA A 396 -10.89 15.84 -5.74
C ALA A 396 -9.50 15.19 -5.82
N VAL A 397 -9.45 13.94 -6.27
CA VAL A 397 -8.18 13.25 -6.54
C VAL A 397 -7.46 13.89 -7.73
N GLY A 398 -8.19 14.26 -8.77
CA GLY A 398 -7.64 14.99 -9.92
C GLY A 398 -7.03 16.34 -9.49
N TRP A 399 -7.73 17.14 -8.69
CA TRP A 399 -7.22 18.44 -8.21
C TRP A 399 -5.93 18.29 -7.38
N LEU A 400 -5.85 17.25 -6.53
CA LEU A 400 -4.64 16.98 -5.75
C LEU A 400 -3.44 16.66 -6.66
N VAL A 401 -3.64 15.77 -7.64
CA VAL A 401 -2.57 15.36 -8.58
C VAL A 401 -2.12 16.52 -9.45
N ASP A 402 -3.06 17.27 -10.01
CA ASP A 402 -2.79 18.42 -10.86
C ASP A 402 -2.00 19.49 -10.11
N GLU A 403 -2.41 19.81 -8.86
CA GLU A 403 -1.70 20.79 -8.06
C GLU A 403 -0.30 20.32 -7.69
N CYS A 404 -0.13 19.06 -7.30
CA CYS A 404 1.19 18.51 -7.01
C CYS A 404 2.17 18.63 -8.19
N LYS A 405 1.69 18.35 -9.39
CA LYS A 405 2.50 18.43 -10.62
C LYS A 405 2.80 19.87 -11.05
N ARG A 406 1.90 20.78 -10.77
CA ARG A 406 1.99 22.19 -11.17
C ARG A 406 2.84 23.03 -10.20
N TYR A 407 2.82 22.68 -8.92
CA TYR A 407 3.42 23.53 -7.89
C TYR A 407 4.96 23.58 -7.99
N LYS A 408 5.51 24.80 -8.04
CA LYS A 408 6.97 25.08 -8.18
C LYS A 408 7.59 25.72 -6.94
N GLY A 409 6.81 25.98 -5.89
CA GLY A 409 7.26 26.67 -4.68
C GLY A 409 6.67 28.06 -4.52
N LYS A 410 6.85 28.64 -3.32
CA LYS A 410 6.29 29.96 -2.97
C LYS A 410 6.87 31.12 -3.76
N ASP A 411 8.11 30.98 -4.22
CA ASP A 411 8.89 32.04 -4.85
C ASP A 411 9.00 31.86 -6.36
N ALA A 412 8.20 30.96 -6.96
CA ALA A 412 8.26 30.61 -8.37
C ALA A 412 7.20 31.32 -9.25
#